data_63872209a4e5165a3d9e5ce03a3810fe
#
_entry.id   63872209a4e5165a3d9e5ce03a3810fe
#
_cell.length_a   1.000
_cell.length_b   1.000
_cell.length_c   1.000
_cell.angle_alpha   90.00
_cell.angle_beta   90.00
_cell.angle_gamma   90.00
#
_symmetry.space_group_name_H-M   'P 1'
#
loop_
_entity.id
_entity.type
_entity.pdbx_description
1 polymer ?
#
loop_
_entity_poly.entity_id
_entity_poly.type
_entity_poly.pdbx_seq_one_letter_code
_entity_poly.pdbx_strand_id
1 'polypeptide(L)'
;IPMVFRALDEGRRPQIFGDDYPTPDGTCIRDYVHVVDLAAAHVAAVARCESGTAADVFNVGRGVGASVREVMATISTVIGRDVDAQVVDRRAGDPPATWADVTRIAAVLGWRAERDLAAMVSSAWGAWPRS
;
A
#
# COMPACT_ATOMS: atom_id res chain seq x y z
N ILE A 1 0.80 4.23 -5.56
CA ILE A 1 -0.36 5.11 -5.69
C ILE A 1 0.09 6.48 -6.22
N PRO A 2 0.98 7.27 -5.56
CA PRO A 2 1.38 8.60 -6.07
C PRO A 2 2.00 8.60 -7.47
N MET A 3 2.78 7.58 -7.82
CA MET A 3 3.37 7.46 -9.17
C MET A 3 2.30 7.31 -10.26
N VAL A 4 1.18 6.65 -9.95
CA VAL A 4 0.04 6.53 -10.88
C VAL A 4 -0.60 7.91 -11.08
N PHE A 5 -0.87 8.64 -10.01
CA PHE A 5 -1.45 9.98 -10.10
C PHE A 5 -0.54 10.94 -10.90
N ARG A 6 0.76 10.90 -10.64
CA ARG A 6 1.72 11.69 -11.41
C ARG A 6 1.70 11.34 -12.90
N ALA A 7 1.68 10.06 -13.25
CA ALA A 7 1.61 9.64 -14.64
C ALA A 7 0.33 10.16 -15.32
N LEU A 8 -0.80 10.12 -14.61
CA LEU A 8 -2.08 10.63 -15.12
C LEU A 8 -2.06 12.15 -15.33
N ASP A 9 -1.46 12.91 -14.42
CA ASP A 9 -1.33 14.38 -14.57
C ASP A 9 -0.42 14.76 -15.73
N GLU A 10 0.62 13.98 -15.98
CA GLU A 10 1.56 14.16 -17.10
C GLU A 10 1.02 13.61 -18.43
N GLY A 11 -0.23 13.11 -18.47
CA GLY A 11 -0.83 12.49 -19.66
C GLY A 11 -0.14 11.19 -20.09
N ARG A 12 0.60 10.54 -19.20
CA ARG A 12 1.28 9.28 -19.47
C ARG A 12 0.46 8.09 -18.93
N ARG A 13 0.63 6.95 -19.58
CA ARG A 13 0.06 5.69 -19.09
C ARG A 13 0.84 5.20 -17.87
N PRO A 14 0.18 4.90 -16.73
CA PRO A 14 0.80 4.21 -15.62
C PRO A 14 1.34 2.84 -16.03
N GLN A 15 2.37 2.36 -15.32
CA GLN A 15 3.04 1.10 -15.67
C GLN A 15 2.78 0.01 -14.64
N ILE A 16 2.54 -1.21 -15.14
CA ILE A 16 2.52 -2.45 -14.38
C ILE A 16 3.79 -3.22 -14.75
N PHE A 17 4.67 -3.46 -13.79
CA PHE A 17 5.96 -4.12 -14.01
C PHE A 17 5.82 -5.65 -13.92
N GLY A 18 5.57 -6.27 -15.07
CA GLY A 18 5.32 -7.70 -15.21
C GLY A 18 3.88 -8.10 -14.89
N ASP A 19 3.37 -9.08 -15.65
CA ASP A 19 2.05 -9.67 -15.46
C ASP A 19 2.06 -11.21 -15.53
N ASP A 20 3.25 -11.77 -15.38
CA ASP A 20 3.52 -13.21 -15.47
C ASP A 20 4.10 -13.77 -14.14
N TYR A 21 3.90 -13.07 -13.01
CA TYR A 21 4.26 -13.59 -11.69
C TYR A 21 3.34 -14.73 -11.27
N PRO A 22 3.80 -15.69 -10.44
CA PRO A 22 2.98 -16.77 -9.90
C PRO A 22 2.00 -16.25 -8.83
N THR A 23 1.12 -15.34 -9.21
CA THR A 23 0.08 -14.70 -8.40
C THR A 23 -1.27 -14.83 -9.11
N PRO A 24 -2.41 -14.65 -8.43
CA PRO A 24 -3.72 -14.88 -9.03
C PRO A 24 -4.01 -14.09 -10.32
N ASP A 25 -3.47 -12.88 -10.46
CA ASP A 25 -3.66 -12.02 -11.64
C ASP A 25 -2.38 -11.74 -12.42
N GLY A 26 -1.29 -12.41 -12.07
CA GLY A 26 0.01 -12.28 -12.70
C GLY A 26 0.83 -11.07 -12.25
N THR A 27 0.27 -10.16 -11.44
CA THR A 27 1.00 -8.97 -10.96
C THR A 27 1.49 -9.12 -9.53
N CYS A 28 2.51 -8.34 -9.15
CA CYS A 28 3.05 -8.38 -7.79
C CYS A 28 2.00 -8.04 -6.74
N ILE A 29 2.08 -8.74 -5.59
CA ILE A 29 1.25 -8.46 -4.41
C ILE A 29 2.09 -7.73 -3.37
N ARG A 30 1.57 -6.64 -2.79
CA ARG A 30 2.22 -5.84 -1.75
C ARG A 30 1.24 -5.51 -0.64
N ASP A 31 1.77 -5.34 0.58
CA ASP A 31 1.00 -4.83 1.71
C ASP A 31 1.01 -3.30 1.67
N TYR A 32 -0.17 -2.71 1.53
CA TYR A 32 -0.38 -1.27 1.55
C TYR A 32 -0.97 -0.88 2.91
N VAL A 33 -0.39 0.11 3.56
CA VAL A 33 -0.87 0.65 4.82
C VAL A 33 -1.19 2.14 4.66
N HIS A 34 -2.31 2.58 5.23
CA HIS A 34 -2.71 3.98 5.20
C HIS A 34 -1.78 4.81 6.09
N VAL A 35 -1.39 6.02 5.64
CA VAL A 35 -0.48 6.89 6.39
C VAL A 35 -0.98 7.23 7.80
N VAL A 36 -2.29 7.39 7.99
CA VAL A 36 -2.89 7.64 9.31
C VAL A 36 -2.78 6.41 10.22
N ASP A 37 -2.96 5.19 9.68
CA ASP A 37 -2.76 3.97 10.44
C ASP A 37 -1.28 3.79 10.82
N LEU A 38 -0.38 4.11 9.89
CA LEU A 38 1.06 4.12 10.18
C LEU A 38 1.41 5.13 11.28
N ALA A 39 0.84 6.33 11.25
CA ALA A 39 1.02 7.33 12.31
C ALA A 39 0.49 6.82 13.67
N ALA A 40 -0.68 6.18 13.69
CA ALA A 40 -1.23 5.57 14.90
C ALA A 40 -0.33 4.45 15.46
N ALA A 41 0.33 3.65 14.59
CA ALA A 41 1.32 2.66 15.01
C ALA A 41 2.52 3.32 15.71
N HIS A 42 2.99 4.46 15.20
CA HIS A 42 4.08 5.21 15.85
C HIS A 42 3.68 5.75 17.21
N VAL A 43 2.47 6.29 17.35
CA VAL A 43 1.96 6.76 18.65
C VAL A 43 1.89 5.62 19.67
N ALA A 44 1.38 4.45 19.26
CA ALA A 44 1.34 3.27 20.12
C ALA A 44 2.76 2.78 20.51
N ALA A 45 3.72 2.86 19.60
CA ALA A 45 5.11 2.52 19.87
C ALA A 45 5.78 3.50 20.86
N VAL A 46 5.50 4.80 20.74
CA VAL A 46 6.00 5.82 21.71
C VAL A 46 5.47 5.52 23.11
N ALA A 47 4.17 5.28 23.28
CA ALA A 47 3.59 4.92 24.57
C ALA A 47 4.22 3.66 25.18
N ARG A 48 4.62 2.70 24.34
CA ARG A 48 5.35 1.50 24.75
C ARG A 48 6.75 1.84 25.27
N CYS A 49 7.49 2.73 24.60
CA CYS A 49 8.80 3.19 25.05
C CYS A 49 8.74 3.90 26.41
N GLU A 50 7.73 4.74 26.62
CA GLU A 50 7.51 5.45 27.88
C GLU A 50 7.24 4.51 29.06
N SER A 51 6.73 3.31 28.82
CA SER A 51 6.57 2.27 29.86
C SER A 51 7.87 1.60 30.30
N GLY A 52 9.03 2.07 29.86
CA GLY A 52 10.35 1.56 30.23
C GLY A 52 10.77 0.27 29.52
N THR A 53 10.11 -0.09 28.42
CA THR A 53 10.45 -1.27 27.65
C THR A 53 11.67 -0.98 26.77
N ALA A 54 12.64 -1.91 26.76
CA ALA A 54 13.79 -1.87 25.84
C ALA A 54 13.34 -1.84 24.36
N ALA A 55 14.26 -1.47 23.49
CA ALA A 55 14.03 -1.40 22.04
C ALA A 55 13.27 -2.62 21.50
N ASP A 56 12.24 -2.37 20.73
CA ASP A 56 11.36 -3.38 20.14
C ASP A 56 11.25 -3.17 18.63
N VAL A 57 11.00 -4.24 17.87
CA VAL A 57 10.84 -4.19 16.42
C VAL A 57 9.48 -4.76 16.04
N PHE A 58 8.72 -4.03 15.25
CA PHE A 58 7.41 -4.42 14.77
C PHE A 58 7.30 -4.29 13.26
N ASN A 59 6.71 -5.30 12.62
CA ASN A 59 6.22 -5.14 11.26
C ASN A 59 4.92 -4.32 11.33
N VAL A 60 4.81 -3.33 10.44
CA VAL A 60 3.62 -2.48 10.31
C VAL A 60 3.04 -2.67 8.91
N GLY A 61 1.80 -3.10 8.84
CA GLY A 61 1.09 -3.36 7.60
C GLY A 61 -0.37 -3.72 7.91
N ARG A 62 -1.10 -4.11 6.90
CA ARG A 62 -2.46 -4.66 7.07
C ARG A 62 -2.47 -6.16 7.34
N GLY A 63 -1.37 -6.86 7.01
CA GLY A 63 -1.30 -8.32 7.02
C GLY A 63 -2.04 -8.98 5.86
N VAL A 64 -2.52 -8.18 4.91
CA VAL A 64 -3.17 -8.63 3.67
C VAL A 64 -2.58 -7.87 2.49
N GLY A 65 -2.19 -8.62 1.47
CA GLY A 65 -1.66 -8.04 0.25
C GLY A 65 -2.76 -7.61 -0.71
N ALA A 66 -2.43 -6.63 -1.56
CA ALA A 66 -3.21 -6.30 -2.75
C ALA A 66 -2.30 -6.36 -3.98
N SER A 67 -2.82 -6.84 -5.10
CA SER A 67 -2.08 -6.89 -6.35
C SER A 67 -1.97 -5.51 -7.00
N VAL A 68 -1.03 -5.35 -7.92
CA VAL A 68 -0.91 -4.09 -8.67
C VAL A 68 -2.15 -3.84 -9.53
N ARG A 69 -2.78 -4.88 -10.09
CA ARG A 69 -4.04 -4.75 -10.85
C ARG A 69 -5.21 -4.31 -9.94
N GLU A 70 -5.30 -4.86 -8.72
CA GLU A 70 -6.29 -4.41 -7.74
C GLU A 70 -6.10 -2.93 -7.37
N VAL A 71 -4.85 -2.48 -7.21
CA VAL A 71 -4.55 -1.05 -6.98
C VAL A 71 -5.01 -0.20 -8.17
N MET A 72 -4.71 -0.61 -9.41
CA MET A 72 -5.14 0.14 -10.61
C MET A 72 -6.66 0.19 -10.73
N ALA A 73 -7.35 -0.93 -10.51
CA ALA A 73 -8.82 -0.99 -10.51
C ALA A 73 -9.44 -0.09 -9.43
N THR A 74 -8.86 -0.09 -8.22
CA THR A 74 -9.32 0.78 -7.13
C THR A 74 -9.11 2.25 -7.49
N ILE A 75 -7.97 2.61 -8.08
CA ILE A 75 -7.72 3.97 -8.55
C ILE A 75 -8.75 4.36 -9.62
N SER A 76 -8.98 3.50 -10.63
CA SER A 76 -9.99 3.75 -11.68
C SER A 76 -11.37 4.04 -11.08
N THR A 77 -11.78 3.26 -10.08
CA THR A 77 -13.05 3.45 -9.38
C THR A 77 -13.11 4.81 -8.67
N VAL A 78 -12.06 5.16 -7.93
CA VAL A 78 -12.02 6.40 -7.13
C VAL A 78 -11.99 7.65 -8.01
N ILE A 79 -11.22 7.62 -9.12
CA ILE A 79 -11.11 8.78 -10.02
C ILE A 79 -12.26 8.87 -11.05
N GLY A 80 -13.10 7.81 -11.14
CA GLY A 80 -14.24 7.75 -12.03
C GLY A 80 -13.91 7.57 -13.52
N ARG A 81 -12.70 7.08 -13.84
CA ARG A 81 -12.26 6.77 -15.21
C ARG A 81 -11.25 5.64 -15.22
N ASP A 82 -11.12 4.97 -16.37
CA ASP A 82 -10.07 3.94 -16.54
C ASP A 82 -8.68 4.56 -16.47
N VAL A 83 -7.77 3.89 -15.76
CA VAL A 83 -6.36 4.29 -15.61
C VAL A 83 -5.56 3.96 -16.88
N ASP A 84 -6.03 3.04 -17.73
CA ASP A 84 -5.35 2.57 -18.97
C ASP A 84 -3.86 2.25 -18.72
N ALA A 85 -3.58 1.42 -17.71
CA ALA A 85 -2.22 1.05 -17.36
C ALA A 85 -1.60 0.12 -18.43
N GLN A 86 -0.32 0.34 -18.76
CA GLN A 86 0.43 -0.53 -19.66
C GLN A 86 1.30 -1.52 -18.88
N VAL A 87 1.35 -2.76 -19.35
CA VAL A 87 2.29 -3.76 -18.85
C VAL A 87 3.66 -3.51 -19.50
N VAL A 88 4.70 -3.54 -18.69
CA VAL A 88 6.10 -3.46 -19.10
C VAL A 88 6.89 -4.60 -18.45
N ASP A 89 8.16 -4.77 -18.83
CA ASP A 89 9.01 -5.82 -18.29
C ASP A 89 9.11 -5.77 -16.77
N ARG A 90 9.30 -6.95 -16.16
CA ARG A 90 9.52 -7.07 -14.70
C ARG A 90 10.71 -6.22 -14.26
N ARG A 91 10.62 -5.67 -13.06
CA ARG A 91 11.79 -5.14 -12.37
C ARG A 91 12.64 -6.28 -11.81
N ALA A 92 13.94 -6.23 -12.03
CA ALA A 92 14.85 -7.20 -11.44
C ALA A 92 14.78 -7.15 -9.91
N GLY A 93 14.65 -8.31 -9.28
CA GLY A 93 14.61 -8.45 -7.82
C GLY A 93 13.24 -8.24 -7.16
N ASP A 94 12.19 -7.91 -7.92
CA ASP A 94 10.83 -7.81 -7.34
C ASP A 94 10.29 -9.21 -6.97
N PRO A 95 9.97 -9.46 -5.67
CA PRO A 95 9.34 -10.72 -5.27
C PRO A 95 7.87 -10.74 -5.74
N PRO A 96 7.33 -11.95 -6.08
CA PRO A 96 5.94 -12.08 -6.51
C PRO A 96 4.93 -11.54 -5.49
N ALA A 97 5.17 -11.82 -4.20
CA ALA A 97 4.26 -11.42 -3.13
C ALA A 97 5.00 -11.11 -1.85
N THR A 98 4.59 -10.04 -1.15
CA THR A 98 5.14 -9.64 0.14
C THR A 98 4.05 -8.95 0.96
N TRP A 99 3.85 -9.40 2.20
CA TRP A 99 3.01 -8.73 3.20
C TRP A 99 3.57 -8.94 4.59
N ALA A 100 3.18 -8.07 5.52
CA ALA A 100 3.67 -8.08 6.88
C ALA A 100 2.99 -9.17 7.72
N ASP A 101 3.75 -9.87 8.55
CA ASP A 101 3.19 -10.55 9.71
C ASP A 101 2.95 -9.50 10.82
N VAL A 102 1.69 -9.19 11.06
CA VAL A 102 1.23 -8.18 12.02
C VAL A 102 0.84 -8.75 13.37
N THR A 103 1.06 -10.03 13.60
CA THR A 103 0.67 -10.74 14.84
C THR A 103 1.30 -10.08 16.06
N ARG A 104 2.59 -9.77 16.00
CA ARG A 104 3.33 -9.21 17.13
C ARG A 104 2.86 -7.80 17.49
N ILE A 105 2.69 -6.91 16.51
CA ILE A 105 2.24 -5.53 16.78
C ILE A 105 0.83 -5.53 17.37
N ALA A 106 -0.06 -6.40 16.88
CA ALA A 106 -1.40 -6.54 17.42
C ALA A 106 -1.41 -7.04 18.85
N ALA A 107 -0.59 -8.04 19.18
CA ALA A 107 -0.52 -8.62 20.53
C ALA A 107 0.12 -7.67 21.54
N VAL A 108 1.17 -6.93 21.15
CA VAL A 108 1.99 -6.12 22.08
C VAL A 108 1.49 -4.69 22.20
N LEU A 109 1.09 -4.06 21.08
CA LEU A 109 0.64 -2.67 21.05
C LEU A 109 -0.90 -2.53 20.96
N GLY A 110 -1.63 -3.63 20.77
CA GLY A 110 -3.07 -3.59 20.52
C GLY A 110 -3.44 -2.89 19.20
N TRP A 111 -2.44 -2.64 18.34
CA TRP A 111 -2.62 -1.90 17.11
C TRP A 111 -2.98 -2.80 15.92
N ARG A 112 -3.91 -2.35 15.10
CA ARG A 112 -4.24 -2.94 13.78
C ARG A 112 -4.52 -1.82 12.80
N ALA A 113 -4.19 -2.06 11.53
CA ALA A 113 -4.60 -1.15 10.45
C ALA A 113 -6.12 -1.25 10.24
N GLU A 114 -6.79 -0.11 10.14
CA GLU A 114 -8.25 -0.02 10.03
C GLU A 114 -8.72 0.35 8.62
N ARG A 115 -7.87 1.05 7.86
CA ARG A 115 -8.23 1.59 6.55
C ARG A 115 -7.87 0.62 5.45
N ASP A 116 -8.80 0.39 4.53
CA ASP A 116 -8.62 -0.46 3.37
C ASP A 116 -7.95 0.27 2.19
N LEU A 117 -7.75 -0.44 1.08
CA LEU A 117 -7.13 0.10 -0.12
C LEU A 117 -7.96 1.25 -0.73
N ALA A 118 -9.30 1.15 -0.69
CA ALA A 118 -10.17 2.19 -1.22
C ALA A 118 -10.04 3.49 -0.42
N ALA A 119 -9.99 3.40 0.91
CA ALA A 119 -9.74 4.56 1.78
C ALA A 119 -8.38 5.20 1.53
N MET A 120 -7.32 4.39 1.32
CA MET A 120 -5.98 4.88 0.98
C MET A 120 -5.97 5.66 -0.33
N VAL A 121 -6.55 5.07 -1.38
CA VAL A 121 -6.60 5.71 -2.71
C VAL A 121 -7.44 6.98 -2.65
N SER A 122 -8.61 6.93 -2.00
CA SER A 122 -9.53 8.06 -1.90
C SER A 122 -8.92 9.25 -1.16
N SER A 123 -8.29 9.01 -0.01
CA SER A 123 -7.61 10.07 0.76
C SER A 123 -6.42 10.64 0.01
N ALA A 124 -5.61 9.78 -0.63
CA ALA A 124 -4.47 10.22 -1.42
C ALA A 124 -4.91 11.05 -2.65
N TRP A 125 -6.01 10.65 -3.31
CA TRP A 125 -6.58 11.41 -4.43
C TRP A 125 -7.16 12.75 -3.99
N GLY A 126 -7.84 12.77 -2.83
CA GLY A 126 -8.37 14.01 -2.25
C GLY A 126 -7.30 15.02 -1.85
N ALA A 127 -6.13 14.53 -1.42
CA ALA A 127 -4.97 15.35 -1.05
C ALA A 127 -4.03 15.64 -2.23
N TRP A 128 -4.24 15.03 -3.40
CA TRP A 128 -3.35 15.19 -4.54
C TRP A 128 -3.43 16.63 -5.10
N PRO A 129 -2.31 17.36 -5.20
CA PRO A 129 -2.31 18.72 -5.76
C PRO A 129 -2.68 18.62 -7.26
N ARG A 130 -3.79 19.21 -7.64
CA ARG A 130 -4.21 19.33 -9.04
C ARG A 130 -3.63 20.61 -9.60
N SER A 131 -2.79 20.47 -10.60
CA SER A 131 -2.29 21.60 -11.41
C SER A 131 -3.36 22.10 -12.36
#